data_054a2507883552172f1d71a306f8df31
#
_entry.id   054a2507883552172f1d71a306f8df31
#
_cell.length_a   1.000
_cell.length_b   1.000
_cell.length_c   1.000
_cell.angle_alpha   90.00
_cell.angle_beta   90.00
_cell.angle_gamma   90.00
#
_symmetry.space_group_name_H-M   'P 1'
#
loop_
_entity.id
_entity.type
_entity.pdbx_description
1 polymer ?
#
loop_
_entity_poly.entity_id
_entity_poly.type
_entity_poly.pdbx_seq_one_letter_code
_entity_poly.pdbx_strand_id
1 'polypeptide(L)'
;MKPLLSVVIAGVCAATLHTGAVQADEVKVAVAANFKGTIERIGKEFTAKTGHTLAISSAATGVLYTQISHGAPFDLFLSADAATPEKLEKEGKGSDRFTYAIGQLGLWKKGGPAPDEATLRRWKGNLAIANARTAPYGAAAMATLTHLKIDPKQYRLLTGANIGQTWQFVDTGNAELGFVAWANLVEAGKTAEAWAVPADFYPPIEQQGLVLKKGAAVEALVAWLKGPGQAQIKAAGYALPQ
;
A
#
# COMPACT_ATOMS: atom_id res chain seq x y z
N MET A 1 -8.60 -26.65 -85.04
CA MET A 1 -8.85 -25.45 -84.25
C MET A 1 -9.30 -25.90 -82.87
N LYS A 2 -8.43 -25.77 -81.85
CA LYS A 2 -8.70 -26.08 -80.45
C LYS A 2 -8.68 -24.76 -79.69
N PRO A 3 -9.63 -24.40 -78.84
CA PRO A 3 -9.55 -23.19 -78.00
C PRO A 3 -8.73 -23.49 -76.72
N LEU A 4 -7.84 -22.57 -76.41
CA LEU A 4 -7.08 -22.49 -75.16
C LEU A 4 -8.00 -21.97 -74.06
N LEU A 5 -8.10 -22.72 -72.98
CA LEU A 5 -8.80 -22.34 -71.74
C LEU A 5 -7.79 -21.67 -70.80
N SER A 6 -7.91 -20.36 -70.59
CA SER A 6 -7.10 -19.61 -69.64
C SER A 6 -7.69 -19.73 -68.24
N VAL A 7 -6.96 -20.39 -67.32
CA VAL A 7 -7.30 -20.44 -65.93
C VAL A 7 -6.70 -19.22 -65.19
N VAL A 8 -7.56 -18.32 -64.71
CA VAL A 8 -7.17 -17.20 -63.82
C VAL A 8 -7.18 -17.72 -62.40
N ILE A 9 -5.98 -17.83 -61.78
CA ILE A 9 -5.83 -18.17 -60.37
C ILE A 9 -5.92 -16.83 -59.58
N ALA A 10 -7.06 -16.59 -58.93
CA ALA A 10 -7.22 -15.48 -57.98
C ALA A 10 -6.51 -15.86 -56.68
N GLY A 11 -5.37 -15.23 -56.41
CA GLY A 11 -4.64 -15.34 -55.14
C GLY A 11 -5.38 -14.61 -54.02
N VAL A 12 -5.95 -15.38 -53.09
CA VAL A 12 -6.51 -14.81 -51.83
C VAL A 12 -5.34 -14.54 -50.88
N CYS A 13 -4.98 -13.26 -50.73
CA CYS A 13 -4.06 -12.80 -49.67
C CYS A 13 -4.82 -12.88 -48.34
N ALA A 14 -4.63 -13.94 -47.58
CA ALA A 14 -5.06 -14.01 -46.18
C ALA A 14 -4.16 -13.08 -45.34
N ALA A 15 -4.69 -11.91 -45.00
CA ALA A 15 -4.08 -11.03 -44.01
C ALA A 15 -4.20 -11.71 -42.64
N THR A 16 -3.12 -12.30 -42.15
CA THR A 16 -3.00 -12.82 -40.78
C THR A 16 -2.95 -11.65 -39.85
N LEU A 17 -4.05 -11.32 -39.20
CA LEU A 17 -4.09 -10.42 -38.03
C LEU A 17 -3.26 -11.07 -36.92
N HIS A 18 -2.02 -10.66 -36.75
CA HIS A 18 -1.23 -10.99 -35.59
C HIS A 18 -1.84 -10.19 -34.43
N THR A 19 -2.80 -10.77 -33.71
CA THR A 19 -3.12 -10.33 -32.36
C THR A 19 -1.89 -10.65 -31.51
N GLY A 20 -1.03 -9.66 -31.31
CA GLY A 20 0.09 -9.78 -30.39
C GLY A 20 -0.47 -10.20 -29.03
N ALA A 21 -0.27 -11.46 -28.65
CA ALA A 21 -0.56 -11.90 -27.30
C ALA A 21 0.27 -11.01 -26.36
N VAL A 22 -0.40 -10.20 -25.54
CA VAL A 22 0.28 -9.48 -24.45
C VAL A 22 0.87 -10.56 -23.56
N GLN A 23 2.20 -10.66 -23.54
CA GLN A 23 2.91 -11.60 -22.68
C GLN A 23 2.58 -11.23 -21.22
N ALA A 24 2.07 -12.22 -20.47
CA ALA A 24 1.78 -12.04 -19.07
C ALA A 24 3.10 -11.95 -18.29
N ASP A 25 3.37 -10.81 -17.66
CA ASP A 25 4.55 -10.58 -16.83
C ASP A 25 4.16 -10.53 -15.35
N GLU A 26 5.09 -10.93 -14.48
CA GLU A 26 4.95 -10.78 -13.04
C GLU A 26 5.64 -9.49 -12.57
N VAL A 27 4.90 -8.64 -11.84
CA VAL A 27 5.45 -7.43 -11.19
C VAL A 27 5.78 -7.73 -9.73
N LYS A 28 7.05 -7.58 -9.35
CA LYS A 28 7.52 -7.76 -7.98
C LYS A 28 7.33 -6.46 -7.20
N VAL A 29 6.34 -6.45 -6.32
CA VAL A 29 5.94 -5.26 -5.56
C VAL A 29 6.45 -5.34 -4.12
N ALA A 30 7.29 -4.37 -3.74
CA ALA A 30 7.60 -4.08 -2.33
C ALA A 30 6.53 -3.14 -1.78
N VAL A 31 5.73 -3.55 -0.79
CA VAL A 31 4.62 -2.75 -0.29
C VAL A 31 4.67 -2.55 1.22
N ALA A 32 4.45 -1.33 1.67
CA ALA A 32 4.27 -1.04 3.09
C ALA A 32 3.06 -1.80 3.67
N ALA A 33 3.22 -2.34 4.87
CA ALA A 33 2.29 -3.31 5.48
C ALA A 33 0.84 -2.82 5.61
N ASN A 34 0.62 -1.51 5.72
CA ASN A 34 -0.72 -0.93 5.77
C ASN A 34 -1.51 -1.14 4.47
N PHE A 35 -0.83 -1.16 3.32
CA PHE A 35 -1.46 -1.22 1.99
C PHE A 35 -1.54 -2.64 1.43
N LYS A 36 -1.02 -3.64 2.14
CA LYS A 36 -0.95 -5.04 1.69
C LYS A 36 -2.31 -5.57 1.23
N GLY A 37 -3.32 -5.55 2.09
CA GLY A 37 -4.65 -6.07 1.75
C GLY A 37 -5.29 -5.33 0.58
N THR A 38 -5.07 -4.01 0.49
CA THR A 38 -5.59 -3.19 -0.61
C THR A 38 -4.93 -3.55 -1.94
N ILE A 39 -3.59 -3.69 -2.00
CA ILE A 39 -2.91 -4.07 -3.25
C ILE A 39 -3.21 -5.51 -3.66
N GLU A 40 -3.45 -6.42 -2.72
CA GLU A 40 -3.87 -7.79 -3.02
C GLU A 40 -5.26 -7.81 -3.69
N ARG A 41 -6.20 -6.97 -3.25
CA ARG A 41 -7.51 -6.82 -3.91
C ARG A 41 -7.39 -6.17 -5.30
N ILE A 42 -6.64 -5.09 -5.38
CA ILE A 42 -6.33 -4.42 -6.67
C ILE A 42 -5.69 -5.41 -7.64
N GLY A 43 -4.72 -6.20 -7.17
CA GLY A 43 -3.99 -7.18 -7.97
C GLY A 43 -4.89 -8.24 -8.61
N LYS A 44 -5.93 -8.69 -7.90
CA LYS A 44 -6.91 -9.64 -8.45
C LYS A 44 -7.62 -9.07 -9.67
N GLU A 45 -8.11 -7.84 -9.58
CA GLU A 45 -8.82 -7.19 -10.69
C GLU A 45 -7.86 -6.80 -11.82
N PHE A 46 -6.68 -6.26 -11.46
CA PHE A 46 -5.62 -5.96 -12.41
C PHE A 46 -5.23 -7.18 -13.23
N THR A 47 -4.99 -8.33 -12.57
CA THR A 47 -4.67 -9.59 -13.25
C THR A 47 -5.81 -10.04 -14.18
N ALA A 48 -7.06 -9.96 -13.73
CA ALA A 48 -8.21 -10.34 -14.54
C ALA A 48 -8.37 -9.48 -15.81
N LYS A 49 -7.93 -8.21 -15.77
CA LYS A 49 -8.07 -7.27 -16.89
C LYS A 49 -6.87 -7.23 -17.82
N THR A 50 -5.66 -7.50 -17.30
CA THR A 50 -4.41 -7.30 -18.05
C THR A 50 -3.67 -8.62 -18.34
N GLY A 51 -3.94 -9.67 -17.58
CA GLY A 51 -3.16 -10.91 -17.59
C GLY A 51 -1.87 -10.85 -16.75
N HIS A 52 -1.38 -9.66 -16.39
CA HIS A 52 -0.18 -9.52 -15.55
C HIS A 52 -0.47 -9.91 -14.10
N THR A 53 0.54 -10.46 -13.40
CA THR A 53 0.41 -10.90 -12.00
C THR A 53 1.27 -10.07 -11.07
N LEU A 54 0.99 -10.12 -9.75
CA LEU A 54 1.76 -9.42 -8.73
C LEU A 54 2.39 -10.41 -7.76
N ALA A 55 3.73 -10.32 -7.59
CA ALA A 55 4.45 -10.95 -6.48
C ALA A 55 4.65 -9.91 -5.36
N ILE A 56 3.90 -10.03 -4.27
CA ILE A 56 3.82 -9.03 -3.22
C ILE A 56 4.70 -9.39 -2.03
N SER A 57 5.69 -8.53 -1.72
CA SER A 57 6.49 -8.58 -0.50
C SER A 57 6.15 -7.41 0.40
N SER A 58 5.79 -7.69 1.66
CA SER A 58 5.29 -6.66 2.58
C SER A 58 6.09 -6.56 3.87
N ALA A 59 6.49 -5.34 4.23
CA ALA A 59 7.17 -5.02 5.48
C ALA A 59 6.94 -3.55 5.89
N ALA A 60 7.63 -3.08 6.94
CA ALA A 60 7.70 -1.64 7.21
C ALA A 60 8.47 -0.90 6.11
N THR A 61 8.09 0.33 5.80
CA THR A 61 8.71 1.18 4.77
C THR A 61 10.24 1.23 4.88
N GLY A 62 10.80 1.47 6.07
CA GLY A 62 12.25 1.54 6.26
C GLY A 62 12.97 0.19 6.12
N VAL A 63 12.28 -0.94 6.35
CA VAL A 63 12.81 -2.28 6.08
C VAL A 63 12.90 -2.51 4.57
N LEU A 64 11.85 -2.15 3.82
CA LEU A 64 11.82 -2.24 2.37
C LEU A 64 12.88 -1.32 1.74
N TYR A 65 13.03 -0.09 2.25
CA TYR A 65 14.12 0.80 1.86
C TYR A 65 15.49 0.11 1.96
N THR A 66 15.76 -0.52 3.11
CA THR A 66 17.04 -1.23 3.31
C THR A 66 17.23 -2.35 2.29
N GLN A 67 16.20 -3.16 2.04
CA GLN A 67 16.25 -4.23 1.03
C GLN A 67 16.52 -3.69 -0.38
N ILE A 68 15.81 -2.64 -0.80
CA ILE A 68 15.97 -1.99 -2.11
C ILE A 68 17.39 -1.40 -2.25
N SER A 69 17.88 -0.71 -1.22
CA SER A 69 19.22 -0.11 -1.21
C SER A 69 20.33 -1.18 -1.37
N HIS A 70 20.09 -2.41 -0.87
CA HIS A 70 20.99 -3.55 -1.02
C HIS A 70 20.72 -4.38 -2.27
N GLY A 71 19.90 -3.90 -3.19
CA GLY A 71 19.69 -4.52 -4.51
C GLY A 71 18.65 -5.63 -4.54
N ALA A 72 17.71 -5.68 -3.59
CA ALA A 72 16.58 -6.61 -3.69
C ALA A 72 15.80 -6.39 -5.00
N PRO A 73 15.45 -7.46 -5.75
CA PRO A 73 14.97 -7.38 -7.12
C PRO A 73 13.47 -7.07 -7.18
N PHE A 74 13.06 -5.90 -6.69
CA PHE A 74 11.71 -5.38 -6.83
C PHE A 74 11.59 -4.51 -8.09
N ASP A 75 10.38 -4.46 -8.65
CA ASP A 75 10.05 -3.66 -9.82
C ASP A 75 9.31 -2.37 -9.43
N LEU A 76 8.47 -2.42 -8.39
CA LEU A 76 7.70 -1.29 -7.87
C LEU A 76 7.79 -1.26 -6.34
N PHE A 77 8.02 -0.07 -5.78
CA PHE A 77 7.94 0.19 -4.35
C PHE A 77 6.72 1.06 -4.02
N LEU A 78 5.87 0.60 -3.11
CA LEU A 78 4.72 1.32 -2.56
C LEU A 78 4.97 1.62 -1.08
N SER A 79 5.47 2.83 -0.82
CA SER A 79 5.84 3.32 0.50
C SER A 79 4.64 3.91 1.25
N ALA A 80 4.67 3.87 2.58
CA ALA A 80 3.71 4.57 3.43
C ALA A 80 4.13 6.02 3.77
N ASP A 81 5.19 6.55 3.15
CA ASP A 81 5.62 7.95 3.24
C ASP A 81 6.11 8.46 1.88
N ALA A 82 6.36 9.77 1.79
CA ALA A 82 6.94 10.42 0.61
C ALA A 82 8.48 10.49 0.69
N ALA A 83 9.04 10.59 1.90
CA ALA A 83 10.48 10.84 2.10
C ALA A 83 11.35 9.65 1.66
N THR A 84 10.87 8.42 1.88
CA THR A 84 11.63 7.22 1.54
C THR A 84 11.75 7.00 0.03
N PRO A 85 10.67 7.09 -0.79
CA PRO A 85 10.78 7.06 -2.25
C PRO A 85 11.63 8.21 -2.81
N GLU A 86 11.50 9.42 -2.26
CA GLU A 86 12.31 10.57 -2.65
C GLU A 86 13.81 10.31 -2.42
N LYS A 87 14.15 9.71 -1.29
CA LYS A 87 15.54 9.34 -0.96
C LYS A 87 16.10 8.31 -1.95
N LEU A 88 15.34 7.24 -2.23
CA LEU A 88 15.75 6.23 -3.21
C LEU A 88 15.91 6.80 -4.62
N GLU A 89 15.02 7.72 -5.02
CA GLU A 89 15.10 8.41 -6.32
C GLU A 89 16.38 9.26 -6.42
N LYS A 90 16.72 10.02 -5.37
CA LYS A 90 17.98 10.79 -5.27
C LYS A 90 19.22 9.89 -5.27
N GLU A 91 19.12 8.67 -4.76
CA GLU A 91 20.18 7.65 -4.78
C GLU A 91 20.26 6.92 -6.14
N GLY A 92 19.43 7.29 -7.12
CA GLY A 92 19.40 6.65 -8.45
C GLY A 92 18.87 5.22 -8.44
N LYS A 93 18.06 4.85 -7.42
CA LYS A 93 17.51 3.49 -7.24
C LYS A 93 16.13 3.32 -7.89
N GLY A 94 15.56 4.37 -8.48
CA GLY A 94 14.28 4.34 -9.16
C GLY A 94 13.93 5.69 -9.76
N SER A 95 12.76 5.77 -10.39
CA SER A 95 12.23 6.97 -11.06
C SER A 95 10.70 6.99 -11.01
N ASP A 96 10.12 8.02 -11.63
CA ASP A 96 8.67 8.12 -11.86
C ASP A 96 7.85 8.02 -10.55
N ARG A 97 8.30 8.74 -9.52
CA ARG A 97 7.64 8.81 -8.22
C ARG A 97 6.24 9.42 -8.35
N PHE A 98 5.27 8.86 -7.60
CA PHE A 98 3.88 9.31 -7.62
C PHE A 98 3.21 9.09 -6.27
N THR A 99 2.28 9.98 -5.89
CA THR A 99 1.41 9.79 -4.74
C THR A 99 0.22 8.92 -5.14
N TYR A 100 -0.05 7.84 -4.39
CA TYR A 100 -1.15 6.92 -4.68
C TYR A 100 -2.25 6.94 -3.62
N ALA A 101 -1.95 7.35 -2.38
CA ALA A 101 -2.90 7.39 -1.27
C ALA A 101 -2.44 8.35 -0.17
N ILE A 102 -3.41 8.85 0.61
CA ILE A 102 -3.16 9.53 1.89
C ILE A 102 -3.72 8.65 3.00
N GLY A 103 -2.85 8.20 3.90
CA GLY A 103 -3.22 7.33 5.01
C GLY A 103 -3.87 8.08 6.16
N GLN A 104 -4.71 7.37 6.91
CA GLN A 104 -5.31 7.87 8.14
C GLN A 104 -4.96 6.95 9.31
N LEU A 105 -4.65 7.56 10.46
CA LEU A 105 -4.35 6.85 11.71
C LEU A 105 -5.64 6.59 12.47
N GLY A 106 -5.80 5.36 13.00
CA GLY A 106 -6.87 4.99 13.90
C GLY A 106 -6.32 4.57 15.26
N LEU A 107 -7.05 4.87 16.32
CA LEU A 107 -6.83 4.29 17.65
C LEU A 107 -7.91 3.23 17.87
N TRP A 108 -7.51 1.99 18.09
CA TRP A 108 -8.43 0.85 18.16
C TRP A 108 -8.34 0.11 19.48
N LYS A 109 -9.52 -0.27 19.99
CA LYS A 109 -9.71 -1.13 21.16
C LYS A 109 -10.68 -2.25 20.80
N LYS A 110 -10.19 -3.48 20.69
CA LYS A 110 -11.02 -4.63 20.28
C LYS A 110 -12.14 -4.90 21.27
N GLY A 111 -13.35 -5.12 20.72
CA GLY A 111 -14.50 -5.63 21.48
C GLY A 111 -15.07 -4.67 22.53
N GLY A 112 -14.89 -3.37 22.34
CA GLY A 112 -15.41 -2.35 23.24
C GLY A 112 -15.95 -1.13 22.50
N PRO A 113 -16.45 -0.12 23.22
CA PRO A 113 -16.77 1.16 22.62
C PRO A 113 -15.51 1.78 22.00
N ALA A 114 -15.69 2.56 20.93
CA ALA A 114 -14.61 3.30 20.32
C ALA A 114 -13.87 4.14 21.38
N PRO A 115 -12.53 4.04 21.45
CA PRO A 115 -11.75 4.94 22.26
C PRO A 115 -11.87 6.38 21.74
N ASP A 116 -11.45 7.32 22.53
CA ASP A 116 -11.38 8.74 22.20
C ASP A 116 -10.07 9.34 22.76
N GLU A 117 -9.88 10.63 22.57
CA GLU A 117 -8.75 11.37 23.13
C GLU A 117 -8.70 11.24 24.67
N ALA A 118 -9.86 11.31 25.33
CA ALA A 118 -9.94 11.21 26.78
C ALA A 118 -9.55 9.80 27.28
N THR A 119 -9.89 8.76 26.52
CA THR A 119 -9.43 7.39 26.76
C THR A 119 -7.90 7.32 26.70
N LEU A 120 -7.29 7.88 25.64
CA LEU A 120 -5.84 7.87 25.45
C LEU A 120 -5.12 8.64 26.55
N ARG A 121 -5.64 9.81 26.95
CA ARG A 121 -5.08 10.64 28.04
C ARG A 121 -5.06 9.94 29.41
N ARG A 122 -5.99 9.03 29.66
CA ARG A 122 -6.08 8.29 30.93
C ARG A 122 -5.52 6.86 30.84
N TRP A 123 -5.03 6.47 29.65
CA TRP A 123 -4.60 5.10 29.42
C TRP A 123 -3.36 4.72 30.25
N LYS A 124 -3.43 3.58 30.94
CA LYS A 124 -2.32 3.04 31.74
C LYS A 124 -1.96 1.59 31.40
N GLY A 125 -2.71 0.98 30.47
CA GLY A 125 -2.47 -0.39 30.02
C GLY A 125 -1.41 -0.51 28.91
N ASN A 126 -1.40 -1.63 28.23
CA ASN A 126 -0.55 -1.83 27.05
C ASN A 126 -1.07 -1.00 25.87
N LEU A 127 -0.18 -0.24 25.25
CA LEU A 127 -0.44 0.56 24.06
C LEU A 127 0.47 0.07 22.93
N ALA A 128 -0.13 -0.46 21.85
CA ALA A 128 0.61 -0.92 20.69
C ALA A 128 0.83 0.21 19.68
N ILE A 129 2.07 0.35 19.19
CA ILE A 129 2.42 1.17 18.03
C ILE A 129 3.36 0.40 17.09
N ALA A 130 3.43 0.78 15.83
CA ALA A 130 4.50 0.31 14.95
C ALA A 130 5.83 1.00 15.30
N ASN A 131 6.95 0.39 14.95
CA ASN A 131 8.27 0.98 15.18
C ASN A 131 8.39 2.33 14.45
N ALA A 132 8.41 3.43 15.21
CA ALA A 132 8.42 4.78 14.67
C ALA A 132 9.65 5.12 13.81
N ARG A 133 10.75 4.37 13.95
CA ARG A 133 11.98 4.58 13.14
C ARG A 133 11.86 4.00 11.72
N THR A 134 10.99 3.03 11.51
CA THR A 134 10.90 2.28 10.25
C THR A 134 9.50 2.26 9.64
N ALA A 135 8.47 2.64 10.40
CA ALA A 135 7.07 2.61 9.98
C ALA A 135 6.43 3.99 10.13
N PRO A 136 5.99 4.63 9.04
CA PRO A 136 5.37 5.96 9.04
C PRO A 136 4.15 6.06 9.97
N TYR A 137 3.33 5.03 10.06
CA TYR A 137 2.21 4.98 11.02
C TYR A 137 2.68 4.97 12.49
N GLY A 138 3.85 4.39 12.75
CA GLY A 138 4.46 4.47 14.08
C GLY A 138 4.95 5.89 14.40
N ALA A 139 5.54 6.57 13.42
CA ALA A 139 5.93 7.98 13.55
C ALA A 139 4.70 8.87 13.77
N ALA A 140 3.59 8.65 13.04
CA ALA A 140 2.33 9.36 13.23
C ALA A 140 1.73 9.11 14.62
N ALA A 141 1.78 7.87 15.14
CA ALA A 141 1.36 7.55 16.50
C ALA A 141 2.17 8.32 17.55
N MET A 142 3.49 8.35 17.42
CA MET A 142 4.37 9.11 18.32
C MET A 142 4.13 10.62 18.23
N ALA A 143 3.88 11.15 17.02
CA ALA A 143 3.52 12.56 16.84
C ALA A 143 2.19 12.89 17.55
N THR A 144 1.19 12.02 17.43
CA THR A 144 -0.10 12.15 18.14
C THR A 144 0.10 12.18 19.66
N LEU A 145 0.88 11.25 20.21
CA LEU A 145 1.18 11.21 21.66
C LEU A 145 1.90 12.49 22.12
N THR A 146 2.81 13.00 21.31
CA THR A 146 3.53 14.26 21.57
C THR A 146 2.60 15.46 21.48
N HIS A 147 1.75 15.55 20.46
CA HIS A 147 0.75 16.61 20.28
C HIS A 147 -0.17 16.71 21.51
N LEU A 148 -0.62 15.56 22.01
CA LEU A 148 -1.48 15.46 23.19
C LEU A 148 -0.71 15.59 24.51
N LYS A 149 0.62 15.74 24.48
CA LYS A 149 1.49 15.84 25.67
C LYS A 149 1.28 14.66 26.65
N ILE A 150 1.15 13.44 26.11
CA ILE A 150 0.95 12.24 26.92
C ILE A 150 2.29 11.78 27.48
N ASP A 151 2.35 11.58 28.80
CA ASP A 151 3.57 11.11 29.47
C ASP A 151 3.87 9.66 29.04
N PRO A 152 5.04 9.39 28.45
CA PRO A 152 5.42 8.02 28.06
C PRO A 152 5.47 7.03 29.23
N LYS A 153 5.56 7.51 30.48
CA LYS A 153 5.58 6.66 31.68
C LYS A 153 4.19 6.17 32.10
N GLN A 154 3.12 6.75 31.56
CA GLN A 154 1.77 6.37 32.01
C GLN A 154 1.24 5.06 31.41
N TYR A 155 1.83 4.56 30.32
CA TYR A 155 1.43 3.34 29.63
C TYR A 155 2.63 2.43 29.36
N ARG A 156 2.35 1.14 29.11
CA ARG A 156 3.37 0.19 28.63
C ARG A 156 3.34 0.14 27.11
N LEU A 157 4.43 0.57 26.49
CA LEU A 157 4.54 0.56 25.02
C LEU A 157 4.88 -0.84 24.52
N LEU A 158 4.06 -1.36 23.57
CA LEU A 158 4.35 -2.54 22.76
C LEU A 158 4.66 -2.10 21.33
N THR A 159 5.85 -2.40 20.85
CA THR A 159 6.31 -1.96 19.53
C THR A 159 6.26 -3.11 18.54
N GLY A 160 5.39 -3.00 17.53
CA GLY A 160 5.34 -3.91 16.39
C GLY A 160 6.42 -3.58 15.35
N ALA A 161 6.99 -4.58 14.70
CA ALA A 161 7.96 -4.38 13.62
C ALA A 161 7.38 -3.58 12.43
N ASN A 162 6.07 -3.66 12.23
CA ASN A 162 5.30 -2.89 11.25
C ASN A 162 3.85 -2.72 11.74
N ILE A 163 3.03 -1.99 10.98
CA ILE A 163 1.65 -1.70 11.37
C ILE A 163 0.75 -2.96 11.37
N GLY A 164 1.06 -3.97 10.56
CA GLY A 164 0.34 -5.25 10.56
C GLY A 164 0.57 -6.04 11.86
N GLN A 165 1.80 -6.07 12.38
CA GLN A 165 2.08 -6.68 13.69
C GLN A 165 1.44 -5.89 14.83
N THR A 166 1.39 -4.56 14.72
CA THR A 166 0.67 -3.72 15.70
C THR A 166 -0.82 -4.07 15.75
N TRP A 167 -1.44 -4.25 14.57
CA TRP A 167 -2.79 -4.76 14.46
C TRP A 167 -2.95 -6.09 15.23
N GLN A 168 -2.06 -7.05 14.98
CA GLN A 168 -2.09 -8.37 15.63
C GLN A 168 -2.00 -8.26 17.15
N PHE A 169 -1.20 -7.35 17.72
CA PHE A 169 -1.12 -7.17 19.16
C PHE A 169 -2.46 -6.78 19.77
N VAL A 170 -3.25 -5.94 19.12
CA VAL A 170 -4.60 -5.58 19.59
C VAL A 170 -5.58 -6.71 19.32
N ASP A 171 -5.53 -7.32 18.13
CA ASP A 171 -6.47 -8.37 17.74
C ASP A 171 -6.35 -9.63 18.59
N THR A 172 -5.16 -9.98 19.04
CA THR A 172 -4.90 -11.13 19.92
C THR A 172 -5.03 -10.79 21.42
N GLY A 173 -5.24 -9.51 21.78
CA GLY A 173 -5.35 -9.08 23.17
C GLY A 173 -4.01 -8.90 23.90
N ASN A 174 -2.87 -8.98 23.20
CA ASN A 174 -1.55 -8.66 23.77
C ASN A 174 -1.43 -7.15 24.12
N ALA A 175 -2.15 -6.32 23.41
CA ALA A 175 -2.38 -4.92 23.75
C ALA A 175 -3.89 -4.66 23.76
N GLU A 176 -4.34 -3.92 24.77
CA GLU A 176 -5.76 -3.56 24.88
C GLU A 176 -6.11 -2.35 24.02
N LEU A 177 -5.10 -1.56 23.64
CA LEU A 177 -5.24 -0.34 22.83
C LEU A 177 -4.07 -0.27 21.85
N GLY A 178 -4.31 0.21 20.64
CA GLY A 178 -3.23 0.38 19.67
C GLY A 178 -3.54 1.35 18.54
N PHE A 179 -2.47 1.99 18.04
CA PHE A 179 -2.56 2.79 16.84
C PHE A 179 -2.39 1.89 15.61
N VAL A 180 -3.37 1.94 14.71
CA VAL A 180 -3.44 1.11 13.51
C VAL A 180 -3.72 1.94 12.27
N ALA A 181 -3.55 1.39 11.08
CA ALA A 181 -3.99 2.05 9.87
C ALA A 181 -5.52 1.99 9.78
N TRP A 182 -6.17 3.13 9.52
CA TRP A 182 -7.62 3.20 9.36
C TRP A 182 -8.13 2.24 8.28
N ALA A 183 -7.37 2.09 7.20
CA ALA A 183 -7.69 1.16 6.12
C ALA A 183 -7.82 -0.30 6.60
N ASN A 184 -7.00 -0.74 7.56
CA ASN A 184 -7.11 -2.08 8.11
C ASN A 184 -8.40 -2.25 8.94
N LEU A 185 -8.87 -1.18 9.61
CA LEU A 185 -10.15 -1.16 10.31
C LEU A 185 -11.34 -1.24 9.33
N VAL A 186 -11.28 -0.50 8.22
CA VAL A 186 -12.28 -0.56 7.16
C VAL A 186 -12.35 -1.97 6.58
N GLU A 187 -11.20 -2.55 6.26
CA GLU A 187 -11.09 -3.90 5.68
C GLU A 187 -11.66 -4.98 6.61
N ALA A 188 -11.43 -4.83 7.92
CA ALA A 188 -11.91 -5.76 8.94
C ALA A 188 -13.34 -5.46 9.44
N GLY A 189 -14.00 -4.39 8.98
CA GLY A 189 -15.31 -3.96 9.49
C GLY A 189 -15.29 -3.51 10.95
N LYS A 190 -14.17 -2.93 11.42
CA LYS A 190 -13.90 -2.58 12.82
C LYS A 190 -13.92 -1.08 13.11
N THR A 191 -14.38 -0.27 12.19
CA THR A 191 -14.38 1.20 12.34
C THR A 191 -15.24 1.68 13.52
N ALA A 192 -16.30 0.94 13.89
CA ALA A 192 -17.15 1.25 15.05
C ALA A 192 -16.44 1.02 16.40
N GLU A 193 -15.33 0.28 16.41
CA GLU A 193 -14.52 0.00 17.60
C GLU A 193 -13.29 0.93 17.71
N ALA A 194 -13.19 1.95 16.84
CA ALA A 194 -11.99 2.75 16.71
C ALA A 194 -12.32 4.25 16.62
N TRP A 195 -11.34 5.05 17.02
CA TRP A 195 -11.34 6.50 16.84
C TRP A 195 -10.43 6.88 15.69
N ALA A 196 -11.00 7.58 14.71
CA ALA A 196 -10.20 8.21 13.66
C ALA A 196 -9.43 9.37 14.28
N VAL A 197 -8.11 9.23 14.38
CA VAL A 197 -7.27 10.28 14.97
C VAL A 197 -7.31 11.53 14.07
N PRO A 198 -7.56 12.73 14.63
CA PRO A 198 -7.58 13.96 13.86
C PRO A 198 -6.30 14.17 13.05
N ALA A 199 -6.44 14.58 11.79
CA ALA A 199 -5.32 14.70 10.86
C ALA A 199 -4.29 15.78 11.24
N ASP A 200 -4.67 16.73 12.07
CA ASP A 200 -3.81 17.79 12.62
C ASP A 200 -2.94 17.34 13.81
N PHE A 201 -3.15 16.13 14.33
CA PHE A 201 -2.34 15.57 15.43
C PHE A 201 -1.03 14.96 14.97
N TYR A 202 -0.85 14.73 13.66
CA TYR A 202 0.34 14.14 13.08
C TYR A 202 0.60 14.64 11.65
N PRO A 203 1.85 14.62 11.18
CA PRO A 203 2.14 14.96 9.79
C PRO A 203 1.37 14.06 8.81
N PRO A 204 0.94 14.57 7.64
CA PRO A 204 0.22 13.78 6.63
C PRO A 204 0.96 12.48 6.29
N ILE A 205 0.24 11.37 6.25
CA ILE A 205 0.78 10.07 5.83
C ILE A 205 0.62 9.97 4.31
N GLU A 206 1.38 10.78 3.57
CA GLU A 206 1.37 10.79 2.12
C GLU A 206 2.14 9.58 1.59
N GLN A 207 1.43 8.66 0.93
CA GLN A 207 2.00 7.40 0.46
C GLN A 207 2.39 7.51 -1.00
N GLN A 208 3.67 7.21 -1.29
CA GLN A 208 4.20 7.35 -2.63
C GLN A 208 4.75 6.03 -3.18
N GLY A 209 4.51 5.84 -4.49
CA GLY A 209 5.12 4.80 -5.29
C GLY A 209 6.39 5.28 -5.96
N LEU A 210 7.35 4.36 -6.19
CA LEU A 210 8.57 4.57 -6.96
C LEU A 210 8.77 3.38 -7.90
N VAL A 211 8.94 3.65 -9.18
CA VAL A 211 9.31 2.63 -10.17
C VAL A 211 10.79 2.30 -10.01
N LEU A 212 11.11 1.05 -9.64
CA LEU A 212 12.48 0.58 -9.45
C LEU A 212 13.03 -0.03 -10.74
N LYS A 213 12.15 -0.66 -11.54
CA LYS A 213 12.50 -1.23 -12.85
C LYS A 213 11.37 -0.95 -13.83
N LYS A 214 11.70 -0.36 -14.99
CA LYS A 214 10.73 -0.08 -16.04
C LYS A 214 10.31 -1.36 -16.76
N GLY A 215 9.06 -1.40 -17.21
CA GLY A 215 8.49 -2.50 -17.98
C GLY A 215 7.00 -2.29 -18.19
N ALA A 216 6.46 -2.87 -19.27
CA ALA A 216 5.06 -2.67 -19.66
C ALA A 216 4.05 -3.04 -18.54
N ALA A 217 4.30 -4.14 -17.82
CA ALA A 217 3.46 -4.56 -16.71
C ALA A 217 3.52 -3.59 -15.51
N VAL A 218 4.70 -3.03 -15.22
CA VAL A 218 4.88 -2.02 -14.16
C VAL A 218 4.18 -0.73 -14.53
N GLU A 219 4.34 -0.26 -15.76
CA GLU A 219 3.66 0.94 -16.26
C GLU A 219 2.13 0.77 -16.25
N ALA A 220 1.64 -0.40 -16.65
CA ALA A 220 0.22 -0.75 -16.56
C ALA A 220 -0.29 -0.73 -15.11
N LEU A 221 0.48 -1.27 -14.14
CA LEU A 221 0.12 -1.25 -12.73
C LEU A 221 0.11 0.17 -12.16
N VAL A 222 1.10 0.99 -12.50
CA VAL A 222 1.15 2.42 -12.10
C VAL A 222 -0.04 3.18 -12.67
N ALA A 223 -0.37 2.97 -13.96
CA ALA A 223 -1.55 3.56 -14.58
C ALA A 223 -2.85 3.09 -13.90
N TRP A 224 -2.91 1.81 -13.51
CA TRP A 224 -4.05 1.26 -12.77
C TRP A 224 -4.23 1.96 -11.41
N LEU A 225 -3.15 2.09 -10.62
CA LEU A 225 -3.16 2.75 -9.32
C LEU A 225 -3.55 4.24 -9.40
N LYS A 226 -3.20 4.91 -10.50
CA LYS A 226 -3.56 6.32 -10.76
C LYS A 226 -4.95 6.51 -11.38
N GLY A 227 -5.58 5.43 -11.85
CA GLY A 227 -6.85 5.43 -12.56
C GLY A 227 -7.88 4.48 -11.91
N PRO A 228 -8.19 3.32 -12.52
CA PRO A 228 -9.26 2.43 -12.04
C PRO A 228 -9.10 2.00 -10.58
N GLY A 229 -7.88 1.78 -10.11
CA GLY A 229 -7.57 1.35 -8.75
C GLY A 229 -7.91 2.39 -7.67
N GLN A 230 -8.05 3.66 -8.02
CA GLN A 230 -8.36 4.72 -7.05
C GLN A 230 -9.70 4.51 -6.33
N ALA A 231 -10.70 3.96 -7.02
CA ALA A 231 -11.97 3.63 -6.39
C ALA A 231 -11.80 2.61 -5.27
N GLN A 232 -10.95 1.59 -5.46
CA GLN A 232 -10.64 0.58 -4.46
C GLN A 232 -9.78 1.14 -3.31
N ILE A 233 -8.84 2.03 -3.61
CA ILE A 233 -8.03 2.73 -2.61
C ILE A 233 -8.94 3.57 -1.71
N LYS A 234 -9.84 4.36 -2.29
CA LYS A 234 -10.83 5.16 -1.53
C LYS A 234 -11.77 4.28 -0.70
N ALA A 235 -12.30 3.19 -1.29
CA ALA A 235 -13.16 2.24 -0.59
C ALA A 235 -12.46 1.54 0.58
N ALA A 236 -11.13 1.39 0.52
CA ALA A 236 -10.31 0.87 1.61
C ALA A 236 -10.08 1.88 2.74
N GLY A 237 -10.60 3.11 2.66
CA GLY A 237 -10.47 4.11 3.72
C GLY A 237 -9.24 5.02 3.61
N TYR A 238 -8.61 5.08 2.44
CA TYR A 238 -7.59 6.10 2.15
C TYR A 238 -8.23 7.35 1.55
N ALA A 239 -7.66 8.52 1.80
CA ALA A 239 -7.91 9.68 0.96
C ALA A 239 -7.06 9.59 -0.32
N LEU A 240 -7.56 10.20 -1.40
CA LEU A 240 -6.83 10.29 -2.67
C LEU A 240 -6.03 11.61 -2.72
N PRO A 241 -4.90 11.63 -3.45
CA PRO A 241 -4.20 12.86 -3.72
C PRO A 241 -5.09 13.84 -4.51
N GLN A 242 -4.95 15.13 -4.21
CA GLN A 242 -5.63 16.22 -4.94
C GLN A 242 -4.94 16.53 -6.25
#